data_7e2101d98c2d54b9b58836ecc40f3a9d
#
_entry.id   7e2101d98c2d54b9b58836ecc40f3a9d
#
_cell.length_a   1.000
_cell.length_b   1.000
_cell.length_c   1.000
_cell.angle_alpha   90.00
_cell.angle_beta   90.00
_cell.angle_gamma   90.00
#
_symmetry.space_group_name_H-M   'P 1'
#
loop_
_entity.id
_entity.type
_entity.pdbx_description
1 polymer ?
#
loop_
_entity_poly.entity_id
_entity_poly.type
_entity_poly.pdbx_seq_one_letter_code
_entity_poly.pdbx_strand_id
1 'polypeptide(L)'
;MVGERGLKLSGGEKQRVAIARAILKNPAILIFDEATSALDSKSEKIIQSELRGIARNRTTLVIAHRLSTVVDAYQILVMDGGRIVERGTHHELLAKQGLYDQMWTLQQKEERKLGVLQL
;
A
#
# COMPACT_ATOMS: atom_id res chain seq x y z
N MET A 1 8.72 -24.64 10.44
CA MET A 1 8.69 -23.23 10.12
C MET A 1 9.27 -22.95 8.76
N VAL A 2 8.57 -22.22 7.94
CA VAL A 2 9.06 -21.87 6.61
C VAL A 2 10.27 -20.96 6.72
N GLY A 3 11.23 -21.14 5.89
CA GLY A 3 12.46 -20.37 5.92
C GLY A 3 13.58 -20.99 6.71
N GLU A 4 13.30 -22.02 7.51
CA GLU A 4 14.36 -22.74 8.17
C GLU A 4 14.98 -23.74 7.20
N ARG A 5 16.11 -24.31 7.56
CA ARG A 5 16.82 -25.30 6.74
C ARG A 5 17.25 -24.73 5.40
N GLY A 6 17.52 -23.46 5.33
CA GLY A 6 17.99 -22.83 4.12
C GLY A 6 16.90 -22.46 3.11
N LEU A 7 15.66 -22.78 3.40
CA LEU A 7 14.57 -22.33 2.57
C LEU A 7 14.25 -20.88 2.90
N LYS A 8 14.49 -20.01 1.93
CA LYS A 8 14.22 -18.60 2.12
C LYS A 8 13.05 -18.20 1.25
N LEU A 9 12.05 -17.58 1.87
CA LEU A 9 10.95 -17.03 1.14
C LEU A 9 11.35 -15.68 0.53
N SER A 10 10.83 -15.39 -0.65
CA SER A 10 10.97 -14.06 -1.24
C SER A 10 10.22 -13.04 -0.37
N GLY A 11 10.46 -11.75 -0.59
CA GLY A 11 9.73 -10.69 0.11
C GLY A 11 8.23 -10.83 -0.08
N GLY A 12 7.78 -11.16 -1.30
CA GLY A 12 6.37 -11.35 -1.58
C GLY A 12 5.78 -12.55 -0.84
N GLU A 13 6.51 -13.66 -0.79
CA GLU A 13 6.03 -14.84 -0.08
C GLU A 13 5.93 -14.61 1.42
N LYS A 14 6.90 -13.93 2.01
CA LYS A 14 6.86 -13.57 3.43
C LYS A 14 5.65 -12.69 3.73
N GLN A 15 5.36 -11.75 2.86
CA GLN A 15 4.24 -10.86 3.02
C GLN A 15 2.92 -11.62 2.93
N ARG A 16 2.80 -12.57 2.01
CA ARG A 16 1.61 -13.41 1.89
C ARG A 16 1.39 -14.26 3.12
N VAL A 17 2.46 -14.82 3.69
CA VAL A 17 2.35 -15.58 4.93
C VAL A 17 1.86 -14.70 6.07
N ALA A 18 2.38 -13.49 6.17
CA ALA A 18 1.94 -12.55 7.20
C ALA A 18 0.47 -12.18 7.03
N ILE A 19 0.03 -11.94 5.80
CA ILE A 19 -1.36 -11.62 5.50
C ILE A 19 -2.26 -12.81 5.85
N ALA A 20 -1.86 -14.02 5.48
CA ALA A 20 -2.62 -15.22 5.80
C ALA A 20 -2.79 -15.40 7.30
N ARG A 21 -1.73 -15.18 8.06
CA ARG A 21 -1.80 -15.25 9.53
C ARG A 21 -2.76 -14.23 10.11
N ALA A 22 -2.73 -13.01 9.58
CA ALA A 22 -3.64 -11.96 10.03
C ALA A 22 -5.09 -12.33 9.75
N ILE A 23 -5.36 -12.89 8.57
CA ILE A 23 -6.72 -13.30 8.18
C ILE A 23 -7.23 -14.42 9.08
N LEU A 24 -6.40 -15.39 9.40
CA LEU A 24 -6.79 -16.51 10.25
C LEU A 24 -7.24 -16.07 11.63
N LYS A 25 -6.76 -14.95 12.10
CA LYS A 25 -7.19 -14.36 13.36
C LYS A 25 -8.55 -13.67 13.24
N ASN A 26 -9.02 -13.48 12.03
CA ASN A 26 -10.30 -12.83 11.72
C ASN A 26 -10.48 -11.50 12.48
N PRO A 27 -9.54 -10.54 12.32
CA PRO A 27 -9.62 -9.27 13.05
C PRO A 27 -10.70 -8.37 12.50
N ALA A 28 -11.26 -7.52 13.35
CA ALA A 28 -12.20 -6.49 12.90
C ALA A 28 -11.47 -5.35 12.19
N ILE A 29 -10.22 -5.09 12.58
CA ILE A 29 -9.39 -4.05 12.00
C ILE A 29 -8.07 -4.68 11.54
N LEU A 30 -7.72 -4.44 10.29
CA LEU A 30 -6.48 -4.91 9.70
C LEU A 30 -5.60 -3.70 9.39
N ILE A 31 -4.33 -3.78 9.80
CA ILE A 31 -3.36 -2.72 9.52
C ILE A 31 -2.26 -3.30 8.65
N PHE A 32 -2.04 -2.68 7.49
CA PHE A 32 -0.96 -3.04 6.59
C PHE A 32 0.00 -1.85 6.46
N ASP A 33 1.27 -2.08 6.77
CA ASP A 33 2.30 -1.05 6.65
C ASP A 33 3.23 -1.38 5.50
N GLU A 34 3.11 -0.63 4.41
CA GLU A 34 3.91 -0.82 3.21
C GLU A 34 5.40 -0.56 3.45
N ALA A 35 5.73 0.28 4.42
CA ALA A 35 7.13 0.60 4.71
C ALA A 35 7.94 -0.62 5.16
N THR A 36 7.27 -1.63 5.70
CA THR A 36 7.95 -2.82 6.19
C THR A 36 8.17 -3.87 5.12
N SER A 37 7.66 -3.65 3.90
CA SER A 37 7.75 -4.63 2.84
C SER A 37 8.82 -4.22 1.83
N ALA A 38 9.77 -5.12 1.57
CA ALA A 38 10.80 -4.92 0.53
C ALA A 38 10.38 -5.71 -0.70
N LEU A 39 9.31 -5.28 -1.34
CA LEU A 39 8.73 -5.99 -2.47
C LEU A 39 9.15 -5.39 -3.81
N ASP A 40 9.30 -6.25 -4.81
CA ASP A 40 9.44 -5.79 -6.18
C ASP A 40 8.07 -5.36 -6.71
N SER A 41 8.05 -4.72 -7.88
CA SER A 41 6.81 -4.18 -8.45
C SER A 41 5.77 -5.28 -8.74
N LYS A 42 6.23 -6.44 -9.17
CA LYS A 42 5.34 -7.54 -9.50
C LYS A 42 4.66 -8.12 -8.27
N SER A 43 5.45 -8.41 -7.24
CA SER A 43 4.92 -8.94 -5.99
C SER A 43 4.00 -7.93 -5.31
N GLU A 44 4.32 -6.66 -5.41
CA GLU A 44 3.52 -5.60 -4.83
C GLU A 44 2.13 -5.56 -5.44
N LYS A 45 2.02 -5.68 -6.77
CA LYS A 45 0.71 -5.69 -7.43
C LYS A 45 -0.15 -6.87 -6.99
N ILE A 46 0.47 -8.03 -6.83
CA ILE A 46 -0.24 -9.23 -6.37
C ILE A 46 -0.78 -9.01 -4.96
N ILE A 47 0.05 -8.48 -4.09
CA ILE A 47 -0.34 -8.22 -2.70
C ILE A 47 -1.43 -7.17 -2.61
N GLN A 48 -1.35 -6.10 -3.41
CA GLN A 48 -2.39 -5.09 -3.46
C GLN A 48 -3.74 -5.69 -3.86
N SER A 49 -3.73 -6.58 -4.85
CA SER A 49 -4.94 -7.26 -5.29
C SER A 49 -5.52 -8.13 -4.16
N GLU A 50 -4.68 -8.86 -3.45
CA GLU A 50 -5.10 -9.67 -2.32
C GLU A 50 -5.68 -8.81 -1.19
N LEU A 51 -5.06 -7.68 -0.88
CA LEU A 51 -5.54 -6.76 0.15
C LEU A 51 -6.91 -6.19 -0.18
N ARG A 52 -7.17 -5.88 -1.45
CA ARG A 52 -8.49 -5.39 -1.86
C ARG A 52 -9.57 -6.42 -1.58
N GLY A 53 -9.29 -7.68 -1.84
CA GLY A 53 -10.23 -8.75 -1.54
C GLY A 53 -10.52 -8.89 -0.05
N ILE A 54 -9.49 -8.74 0.77
CA ILE A 54 -9.62 -8.84 2.22
C ILE A 54 -10.37 -7.65 2.81
N ALA A 55 -10.14 -6.47 2.26
CA ALA A 55 -10.68 -5.23 2.81
C ALA A 55 -12.19 -5.10 2.68
N ARG A 56 -12.83 -5.93 1.86
CA ARG A 56 -14.26 -5.77 1.55
C ARG A 56 -15.18 -5.84 2.76
N ASN A 57 -14.87 -6.67 3.73
CA ASN A 57 -15.75 -6.92 4.87
C ASN A 57 -15.15 -6.55 6.20
N ARG A 58 -14.17 -5.66 6.21
CA ARG A 58 -13.51 -5.24 7.44
C ARG A 58 -12.86 -3.88 7.29
N THR A 59 -12.60 -3.23 8.42
CA THR A 59 -11.90 -1.97 8.41
C THR A 59 -10.42 -2.23 8.17
N THR A 60 -9.87 -1.63 7.13
CA THR A 60 -8.47 -1.80 6.77
C THR A 60 -7.78 -0.44 6.76
N LEU A 61 -6.69 -0.34 7.49
CA LEU A 61 -5.83 0.84 7.48
C LEU A 61 -4.56 0.48 6.74
N VAL A 62 -4.26 1.23 5.68
CA VAL A 62 -3.05 1.01 4.89
C VAL A 62 -2.14 2.22 5.07
N ILE A 63 -0.91 1.97 5.52
CA ILE A 63 0.12 3.00 5.61
C ILE A 63 0.97 2.86 4.36
N ALA A 64 0.80 3.79 3.42
CA ALA A 64 1.36 3.66 2.09
C ALA A 64 2.50 4.62 1.83
N HIS A 65 3.56 4.12 1.21
CA HIS A 65 4.64 4.94 0.68
C HIS A 65 4.44 5.23 -0.80
N ARG A 66 3.78 4.33 -1.50
CA ARG A 66 3.41 4.53 -2.91
C ARG A 66 1.95 4.89 -2.97
N LEU A 67 1.66 6.03 -3.56
CA LEU A 67 0.28 6.52 -3.60
C LEU A 67 -0.61 5.66 -4.49
N SER A 68 -0.05 4.94 -5.45
CA SER A 68 -0.82 3.99 -6.25
C SER A 68 -1.52 2.93 -5.40
N THR A 69 -1.01 2.65 -4.22
CA THR A 69 -1.61 1.68 -3.30
C THR A 69 -2.95 2.16 -2.75
N VAL A 70 -3.15 3.46 -2.62
CA VAL A 70 -4.32 4.02 -1.94
C VAL A 70 -5.32 4.69 -2.88
N VAL A 71 -5.14 4.57 -4.19
CA VAL A 71 -6.02 5.22 -5.17
C VAL A 71 -7.48 4.86 -4.96
N ASP A 72 -7.75 3.61 -4.57
CA ASP A 72 -9.13 3.13 -4.39
C ASP A 72 -9.63 3.21 -2.95
N ALA A 73 -8.89 3.84 -2.06
CA ALA A 73 -9.31 3.94 -0.67
C ALA A 73 -10.55 4.82 -0.52
N TYR A 74 -11.41 4.45 0.41
CA TYR A 74 -12.59 5.26 0.72
C TYR A 74 -12.22 6.61 1.26
N GLN A 75 -11.14 6.67 2.03
CA GLN A 75 -10.65 7.92 2.56
C GLN A 75 -9.14 7.84 2.68
N ILE A 76 -8.47 8.85 2.19
CA ILE A 76 -7.03 9.01 2.30
C ILE A 76 -6.78 10.12 3.30
N LEU A 77 -5.89 9.85 4.25
CA LEU A 77 -5.45 10.84 5.23
C LEU A 77 -4.01 11.19 4.93
N VAL A 78 -3.76 12.46 4.66
CA VAL A 78 -2.39 12.95 4.42
C VAL A 78 -1.89 13.55 5.72
N MET A 79 -0.76 13.05 6.19
CA MET A 79 -0.20 13.49 7.47
C MET A 79 1.12 14.23 7.25
N ASP A 80 1.31 15.27 8.04
CA ASP A 80 2.53 16.04 8.04
C ASP A 80 2.76 16.58 9.44
N GLY A 81 3.96 16.32 9.99
CA GLY A 81 4.29 16.79 11.33
C GLY A 81 3.36 16.24 12.41
N GLY A 82 2.89 15.01 12.25
CA GLY A 82 2.00 14.39 13.22
C GLY A 82 0.55 14.84 13.15
N ARG A 83 0.19 15.59 12.11
CA ARG A 83 -1.17 16.09 11.95
C ARG A 83 -1.76 15.68 10.63
N ILE A 84 -3.07 15.52 10.58
CA ILE A 84 -3.78 15.30 9.33
C ILE A 84 -3.97 16.65 8.66
N VAL A 85 -3.33 16.85 7.52
CA VAL A 85 -3.40 18.12 6.80
C VAL A 85 -4.37 18.08 5.62
N GLU A 86 -4.65 16.90 5.09
CA GLU A 86 -5.65 16.74 4.04
C GLU A 86 -6.37 15.42 4.23
N ARG A 87 -7.61 15.36 3.77
CA ARG A 87 -8.40 14.13 3.77
C ARG A 87 -9.38 14.14 2.62
N GLY A 88 -9.65 12.97 2.09
CA GLY A 88 -10.59 12.79 0.98
C GLY A 88 -10.25 11.57 0.17
N THR A 89 -10.91 11.43 -0.98
CA THR A 89 -10.58 10.40 -1.95
C THR A 89 -9.42 10.86 -2.81
N HIS A 90 -8.88 9.94 -3.59
CA HIS A 90 -7.81 10.25 -4.54
C HIS A 90 -8.18 11.45 -5.44
N HIS A 91 -9.35 11.39 -6.05
CA HIS A 91 -9.77 12.46 -6.95
C HIS A 91 -10.00 13.78 -6.25
N GLU A 92 -10.59 13.73 -5.05
CA GLU A 92 -10.80 14.95 -4.26
C GLU A 92 -9.49 15.62 -3.89
N LEU A 93 -8.51 14.81 -3.49
CA LEU A 93 -7.21 15.34 -3.08
C LEU A 93 -6.41 15.90 -4.25
N LEU A 94 -6.50 15.27 -5.41
CA LEU A 94 -5.88 15.84 -6.61
C LEU A 94 -6.51 17.18 -6.98
N ALA A 95 -7.83 17.30 -6.85
CA ALA A 95 -8.53 18.54 -7.17
C ALA A 95 -8.16 19.67 -6.23
N LYS A 96 -7.76 19.37 -5.00
CA LYS A 96 -7.32 20.40 -4.04
C LYS A 96 -5.98 21.04 -4.40
N GLN A 97 -5.18 20.37 -5.24
CA GLN A 97 -3.87 20.84 -5.65
C GLN A 97 -2.95 21.15 -4.46
N GLY A 98 -3.07 20.36 -3.41
CA GLY A 98 -2.29 20.52 -2.18
C GLY A 98 -1.13 19.50 -2.10
N LEU A 99 -0.82 19.09 -0.89
CA LEU A 99 0.32 18.19 -0.65
C LEU A 99 0.18 16.85 -1.34
N TYR A 100 -1.01 16.27 -1.32
CA TYR A 100 -1.24 14.98 -1.97
C TYR A 100 -0.95 15.05 -3.48
N ASP A 101 -1.45 16.08 -4.13
CA ASP A 101 -1.24 16.28 -5.56
C ASP A 101 0.25 16.45 -5.88
N GLN A 102 0.97 17.18 -5.05
CA GLN A 102 2.40 17.34 -5.21
C GLN A 102 3.14 16.02 -5.10
N MET A 103 2.81 15.22 -4.11
CA MET A 103 3.42 13.90 -3.91
C MET A 103 3.07 12.95 -5.06
N TRP A 104 1.83 12.97 -5.51
CA TRP A 104 1.40 12.14 -6.63
C TRP A 104 2.18 12.47 -7.89
N THR A 105 2.26 13.75 -8.22
CA THR A 105 2.99 14.21 -9.40
C THR A 105 4.47 13.82 -9.33
N LEU A 106 5.07 13.98 -8.16
CA LEU A 106 6.47 13.62 -7.97
C LEU A 106 6.72 12.13 -8.16
N GLN A 107 5.86 11.30 -7.59
CA GLN A 107 5.99 9.85 -7.73
C GLN A 107 5.80 9.40 -9.18
N GLN A 108 4.88 10.00 -9.90
CA GLN A 108 4.69 9.71 -11.31
C GLN A 108 5.93 10.06 -12.14
N LYS A 109 6.56 11.18 -11.84
CA LYS A 109 7.81 11.57 -12.53
C LYS A 109 8.94 10.60 -12.24
N GLU A 110 9.08 10.17 -11.01
CA GLU A 110 10.11 9.21 -10.64
C GLU A 110 9.93 7.88 -11.35
N GLU A 111 8.71 7.39 -11.44
CA GLU A 111 8.42 6.15 -12.14
C GLU A 111 8.74 6.25 -13.62
N ARG A 112 8.40 7.37 -14.25
CA ARG A 112 8.75 7.60 -15.67
C ARG A 112 10.26 7.65 -15.86
N LYS A 113 10.96 8.32 -14.96
CA LYS A 113 12.41 8.45 -15.03
C LYS A 113 13.09 7.09 -14.95
N LEU A 114 12.55 6.19 -14.16
CA LEU A 114 13.08 4.84 -14.03
C LEU A 114 12.62 3.92 -15.16
N GLY A 115 11.77 4.39 -16.05
CA GLY A 115 11.26 3.58 -17.14
C GLY A 115 10.19 2.56 -16.72
N VAL A 116 9.69 2.67 -15.51
CA VAL A 116 8.70 1.71 -14.99
C VAL A 116 7.37 1.82 -15.70
N LEU A 117 7.01 2.99 -16.18
CA LEU A 117 5.75 3.27 -16.85
C LEU A 117 5.92 3.35 -18.35
N GLN A 118 6.63 2.47 -18.89
CA GLN A 118 6.90 2.46 -20.31
C GLN A 118 5.68 1.99 -21.06
N LEU A 119 4.88 1.89 -21.12
CA LEU A 119 3.82 1.30 -21.86
C LEU A 119 3.21 2.11 -22.96
#